data_1b8f02e6ffefa6e4cf982d98a0346851
#
_entry.id   1b8f02e6ffefa6e4cf982d98a0346851
#
_cell.length_a   1.000
_cell.length_b   1.000
_cell.length_c   1.000
_cell.angle_alpha   90.00
_cell.angle_beta   90.00
_cell.angle_gamma   90.00
#
_symmetry.space_group_name_H-M   'P 1'
#
loop_
_entity.id
_entity.type
_entity.pdbx_description
1 polymer ?
#
loop_
_entity_poly.entity_id
_entity_poly.type
_entity_poly.pdbx_seq_one_letter_code
_entity_poly.pdbx_strand_id
1 'polypeptide(L)'
;MTTRKKARFKVPINIFLNGEHYPIVDLSTGGAGVIYDGEPLEMGTELETQIVFPHKTGNEGWMIDSTVVRIDEDKHLMGIEFGEDAEFKEFLLEFLAHMRDQKVI
;
A
#
# COMPACT_ATOMS: atom_id res chain seq x y z
N MET A 1 -4.53 27.04 5.84
CA MET A 1 -4.64 25.80 5.13
C MET A 1 -4.14 24.63 5.96
N THR A 2 -4.79 23.56 5.84
CA THR A 2 -4.41 22.41 6.61
C THR A 2 -3.25 21.71 5.96
N THR A 3 -2.24 21.51 6.71
CA THR A 3 -1.11 20.78 6.24
C THR A 3 -1.28 19.34 6.59
N ARG A 4 -1.14 18.51 5.61
CA ARG A 4 -1.21 17.10 5.86
C ARG A 4 0.02 16.66 6.59
N LYS A 5 -0.18 16.04 7.72
CA LYS A 5 0.94 15.63 8.55
C LYS A 5 1.71 14.52 7.93
N LYS A 6 0.99 13.58 7.34
CA LYS A 6 1.62 12.49 6.68
C LYS A 6 1.41 12.64 5.23
N ALA A 7 2.43 12.43 4.48
CA ALA A 7 2.33 12.45 3.05
C ALA A 7 1.45 11.29 2.60
N ARG A 8 0.54 11.58 1.72
CA ARG A 8 -0.28 10.58 1.08
C ARG A 8 0.19 10.52 -0.33
N PHE A 9 0.87 9.46 -0.64
CA PHE A 9 1.54 9.34 -1.92
C PHE A 9 0.63 8.67 -2.91
N LYS A 10 0.35 9.38 -3.98
CA LYS A 10 -0.32 8.78 -5.12
C LYS A 10 0.75 8.31 -6.05
N VAL A 11 1.21 7.10 -5.83
CA VAL A 11 2.28 6.55 -6.63
C VAL A 11 1.71 5.55 -7.61
N PRO A 12 2.35 5.38 -8.77
CA PRO A 12 1.84 4.45 -9.77
C PRO A 12 2.21 3.01 -9.43
N ILE A 13 1.71 2.54 -8.32
CA ILE A 13 1.95 1.16 -7.91
C ILE A 13 0.64 0.42 -7.92
N ASN A 14 0.73 -0.89 -8.08
CA ASN A 14 -0.44 -1.74 -8.08
C ASN A 14 -0.37 -2.69 -6.90
N ILE A 15 -1.47 -2.82 -6.20
CA ILE A 15 -1.54 -3.72 -5.07
C ILE A 15 -2.65 -4.74 -5.33
N PHE A 16 -2.34 -5.99 -5.04
CA PHE A 16 -3.29 -7.10 -5.22
C PHE A 16 -3.43 -7.81 -3.88
N LEU A 17 -4.67 -7.97 -3.45
CA LEU A 17 -4.96 -8.70 -2.21
C LEU A 17 -5.62 -10.00 -2.60
N ASN A 18 -4.96 -11.11 -2.29
CA ASN A 18 -5.44 -12.44 -2.68
C ASN A 18 -5.74 -12.51 -4.17
N GLY A 19 -4.92 -11.83 -4.97
CA GLY A 19 -5.06 -11.87 -6.41
C GLY A 19 -5.99 -10.83 -7.01
N GLU A 20 -6.68 -10.05 -6.19
CA GLU A 20 -7.57 -9.02 -6.71
C GLU A 20 -6.94 -7.65 -6.59
N HIS A 21 -7.08 -6.86 -7.62
CA HIS A 21 -6.51 -5.51 -7.67
C HIS A 21 -7.36 -4.52 -6.86
N TYR A 22 -6.68 -3.73 -6.04
CA TYR A 22 -7.34 -2.66 -5.28
C TYR A 22 -6.59 -1.36 -5.53
N PRO A 23 -7.31 -0.29 -5.86
CA PRO A 23 -6.65 1.01 -5.98
C PRO A 23 -6.06 1.43 -4.64
N ILE A 24 -4.85 1.95 -4.67
CA ILE A 24 -4.17 2.36 -3.45
C ILE A 24 -4.38 3.85 -3.23
N VAL A 25 -4.64 4.22 -1.99
CA VAL A 25 -4.84 5.62 -1.63
C VAL A 25 -3.59 6.19 -0.99
N ASP A 26 -2.98 5.42 -0.11
CA ASP A 26 -1.74 5.86 0.51
C ASP A 26 -0.89 4.65 0.82
N LEU A 27 0.37 4.90 1.04
CA LEU A 27 1.36 3.86 1.28
C LEU A 27 2.34 4.36 2.31
N SER A 28 2.68 3.50 3.26
CA SER A 28 3.71 3.78 4.25
C SER A 28 4.51 2.51 4.46
N THR A 29 5.54 2.60 5.28
CA THR A 29 6.38 1.44 5.53
C THR A 29 5.66 0.37 6.35
N GLY A 30 4.58 0.73 7.01
CA GLY A 30 3.83 -0.22 7.82
C GLY A 30 2.62 -0.79 7.14
N GLY A 31 2.13 -0.16 6.07
CA GLY A 31 0.93 -0.65 5.45
C GLY A 31 0.43 0.25 4.35
N ALA A 32 -0.78 0.00 3.92
CA ALA A 32 -1.38 0.74 2.82
C ALA A 32 -2.86 0.92 3.05
N GLY A 33 -3.41 2.00 2.49
CA GLY A 33 -4.84 2.20 2.43
C GLY A 33 -5.30 1.92 1.02
N VAL A 34 -6.37 1.15 0.88
CA VAL A 34 -6.88 0.79 -0.43
C VAL A 34 -8.37 1.04 -0.49
N ILE A 35 -8.85 1.25 -1.71
CA ILE A 35 -10.28 1.44 -1.94
C ILE A 35 -10.88 0.10 -2.33
N TYR A 36 -12.02 -0.23 -1.72
CA TYR A 36 -12.73 -1.44 -2.12
C TYR A 36 -14.05 -1.08 -2.78
N ASP A 37 -14.50 -2.00 -3.63
CA ASP A 37 -15.75 -1.86 -4.32
C ASP A 37 -16.60 -3.06 -3.93
N GLY A 38 -17.87 -2.80 -3.55
CA GLY A 38 -18.72 -3.88 -3.06
C GLY A 38 -18.46 -4.10 -1.59
N GLU A 39 -18.18 -5.34 -1.22
CA GLU A 39 -18.01 -5.68 0.17
C GLU A 39 -16.56 -5.71 0.57
N PRO A 40 -16.23 -5.18 1.74
CA PRO A 40 -14.85 -5.25 2.19
C PRO A 40 -14.52 -6.64 2.74
N LEU A 41 -13.23 -6.89 2.87
CA LEU A 41 -12.78 -8.06 3.60
C LEU A 41 -13.00 -7.81 5.08
N GLU A 42 -13.07 -8.88 5.84
CA GLU A 42 -13.32 -8.72 7.27
C GLU A 42 -12.08 -8.28 8.01
N MET A 43 -12.30 -7.54 9.09
CA MET A 43 -11.22 -7.15 9.98
C MET A 43 -10.49 -8.40 10.46
N GLY A 44 -9.17 -8.33 10.51
CA GLY A 44 -8.37 -9.44 10.97
C GLY A 44 -8.07 -10.48 9.90
N THR A 45 -8.59 -10.30 8.70
CA THR A 45 -8.31 -11.23 7.62
C THR A 45 -6.84 -11.17 7.25
N GLU A 46 -6.22 -12.33 7.17
CA GLU A 46 -4.84 -12.43 6.74
C GLU A 46 -4.82 -12.62 5.24
N LEU A 47 -3.95 -11.88 4.58
CA LEU A 47 -3.93 -11.79 3.13
C LEU A 47 -2.53 -12.03 2.60
N GLU A 48 -2.49 -12.57 1.40
CA GLU A 48 -1.27 -12.54 0.64
C GLU A 48 -1.35 -11.29 -0.25
N THR A 49 -0.44 -10.35 -0.04
CA THR A 49 -0.46 -9.09 -0.72
C THR A 49 0.67 -9.03 -1.72
N GLN A 50 0.34 -8.73 -2.96
CA GLN A 50 1.35 -8.52 -3.99
C GLN A 50 1.36 -7.04 -4.33
N ILE A 51 2.56 -6.44 -4.32
CA ILE A 51 2.71 -5.03 -4.67
C ILE A 51 3.70 -4.95 -5.81
N VAL A 52 3.30 -4.27 -6.88
CA VAL A 52 4.14 -4.13 -8.06
C VAL A 52 4.56 -2.68 -8.17
N PHE A 53 5.86 -2.44 -8.11
CA PHE A 53 6.43 -1.11 -8.16
C PHE A 53 7.04 -0.85 -9.53
N PRO A 54 6.91 0.37 -10.06
CA PRO A 54 7.62 0.72 -11.29
C PRO A 54 9.12 0.78 -11.00
N HIS A 55 9.89 0.33 -11.94
CA HIS A 55 11.33 0.32 -11.80
C HIS A 55 11.95 0.69 -13.13
N LYS A 56 13.21 1.12 -13.10
CA LYS A 56 13.88 1.57 -14.31
C LYS A 56 13.94 0.49 -15.38
N THR A 57 14.11 -0.74 -14.97
CA THR A 57 14.27 -1.84 -15.90
C THR A 57 13.01 -2.67 -16.04
N GLY A 58 11.89 -2.15 -15.56
CA GLY A 58 10.64 -2.89 -15.60
C GLY A 58 9.89 -2.72 -14.31
N ASN A 59 9.21 -3.76 -13.88
CA ASN A 59 8.46 -3.72 -12.63
C ASN A 59 9.11 -4.62 -11.62
N GLU A 60 9.01 -4.22 -10.36
CA GLU A 60 9.50 -5.05 -9.26
C GLU A 60 8.31 -5.44 -8.40
N GLY A 61 8.08 -6.73 -8.24
CA GLY A 61 6.97 -7.23 -7.47
C GLY A 61 7.42 -7.82 -6.16
N TRP A 62 6.60 -7.62 -5.13
CA TRP A 62 6.86 -8.16 -3.80
C TRP A 62 5.63 -8.88 -3.29
N MET A 63 5.84 -9.99 -2.61
CA MET A 63 4.75 -10.71 -1.95
C MET A 63 4.94 -10.58 -0.46
N ILE A 64 3.92 -10.07 0.21
CA ILE A 64 4.00 -9.79 1.65
C ILE A 64 2.72 -10.28 2.31
N ASP A 65 2.87 -10.98 3.42
CA ASP A 65 1.71 -11.34 4.23
C ASP A 65 1.22 -10.08 4.93
N SER A 66 -0.08 -9.90 4.94
CA SER A 66 -0.67 -8.69 5.49
C SER A 66 -1.97 -9.01 6.20
N THR A 67 -2.48 -8.04 6.94
CA THR A 67 -3.70 -8.21 7.71
C THR A 67 -4.57 -6.99 7.53
N VAL A 68 -5.88 -7.20 7.41
CA VAL A 68 -6.83 -6.10 7.38
C VAL A 68 -6.99 -5.59 8.80
N VAL A 69 -6.58 -4.35 9.04
CA VAL A 69 -6.61 -3.78 10.39
C VAL A 69 -7.62 -2.65 10.56
N ARG A 70 -8.19 -2.17 9.47
CA ARG A 70 -9.16 -1.09 9.56
C ARG A 70 -10.09 -1.11 8.37
N ILE A 71 -11.34 -0.77 8.61
CA ILE A 71 -12.32 -0.64 7.53
C ILE A 71 -13.10 0.65 7.79
N ASP A 72 -13.16 1.50 6.77
CA ASP A 72 -13.93 2.72 6.82
C ASP A 72 -15.03 2.61 5.78
N GLU A 73 -16.22 2.24 6.23
CA GLU A 73 -17.32 1.97 5.30
C GLU A 73 -17.83 3.23 4.62
N ASP A 74 -17.72 4.36 5.30
CA ASP A 74 -18.17 5.61 4.69
C ASP A 74 -17.34 5.97 3.48
N LYS A 75 -16.06 5.69 3.53
CA LYS A 75 -15.16 6.05 2.46
C LYS A 75 -14.77 4.88 1.58
N HIS A 76 -15.27 3.69 1.91
CA HIS A 76 -14.92 2.47 1.18
C HIS A 76 -13.42 2.23 1.15
N LEU A 77 -12.81 2.37 2.33
CA LEU A 77 -11.37 2.19 2.47
C LEU A 77 -11.07 1.04 3.41
N MET A 78 -10.01 0.31 3.10
CA MET A 78 -9.47 -0.69 4.00
C MET A 78 -8.03 -0.34 4.31
N GLY A 79 -7.64 -0.50 5.56
CA GLY A 79 -6.26 -0.36 5.97
C GLY A 79 -5.63 -1.72 6.07
N ILE A 80 -4.50 -1.88 5.40
CA ILE A 80 -3.75 -3.14 5.36
C ILE A 80 -2.44 -2.94 6.07
N GLU A 81 -2.13 -3.80 7.03
CA GLU A 81 -0.87 -3.75 7.73
C GLU A 81 0.05 -4.84 7.19
N PHE A 82 1.24 -4.45 6.77
CA PHE A 82 2.20 -5.40 6.24
C PHE A 82 2.83 -6.19 7.37
N GLY A 83 3.07 -7.47 7.11
CA GLY A 83 3.77 -8.29 8.06
C GLY A 83 5.24 -7.93 8.14
N GLU A 84 5.94 -8.60 9.03
CA GLU A 84 7.36 -8.34 9.26
C GLU A 84 8.18 -8.93 8.13
N ASP A 85 8.88 -8.06 7.42
CA ASP A 85 9.78 -8.47 6.35
C ASP A 85 10.81 -7.36 6.21
N ALA A 86 12.00 -7.61 6.72
CA ALA A 86 13.03 -6.58 6.77
C ALA A 86 13.47 -6.14 5.38
N GLU A 87 13.56 -7.08 4.45
CA GLU A 87 13.98 -6.73 3.10
C GLU A 87 12.96 -5.86 2.39
N PHE A 88 11.69 -6.20 2.56
CA PHE A 88 10.63 -5.41 1.95
C PHE A 88 10.59 -4.02 2.57
N LYS A 89 10.73 -3.92 3.88
CA LYS A 89 10.71 -2.63 4.54
C LYS A 89 11.84 -1.75 4.05
N GLU A 90 13.02 -2.34 3.90
CA GLU A 90 14.16 -1.58 3.41
C GLU A 90 13.93 -1.09 1.98
N PHE A 91 13.42 -1.97 1.13
CA PHE A 91 13.11 -1.58 -0.23
C PHE A 91 12.07 -0.45 -0.24
N LEU A 92 11.04 -0.58 0.58
CA LEU A 92 9.96 0.40 0.61
C LEU A 92 10.45 1.76 1.10
N LEU A 93 11.32 1.77 2.10
CA LEU A 93 11.90 3.01 2.58
C LEU A 93 12.66 3.72 1.47
N GLU A 94 13.46 2.96 0.72
CA GLU A 94 14.23 3.55 -0.36
C GLU A 94 13.33 4.03 -1.48
N PHE A 95 12.30 3.26 -1.79
CA PHE A 95 11.36 3.65 -2.83
C PHE A 95 10.66 4.95 -2.48
N LEU A 96 10.14 5.05 -1.26
CA LEU A 96 9.42 6.24 -0.84
C LEU A 96 10.35 7.45 -0.77
N ALA A 97 11.58 7.26 -0.32
CA ALA A 97 12.54 8.35 -0.28
C ALA A 97 12.86 8.83 -1.69
N HIS A 98 13.03 7.90 -2.61
CA HIS A 98 13.32 8.25 -3.99
C HIS A 98 12.17 9.04 -4.61
N MET A 99 10.94 8.60 -4.37
CA MET A 99 9.78 9.31 -4.92
C MET A 99 9.70 10.72 -4.37
N ARG A 100 10.01 10.90 -3.10
CA ARG A 100 9.97 12.20 -2.49
C ARG A 100 11.08 13.10 -3.07
N ASP A 101 12.25 12.54 -3.28
CA ASP A 101 13.36 13.32 -3.85
C ASP A 101 13.05 13.76 -5.27
N GLN A 102 12.31 12.96 -5.99
CA GLN A 102 11.90 13.31 -7.35
C GLN A 102 10.72 14.25 -7.36
N LYS A 103 10.17 14.55 -6.20
CA LYS A 103 9.00 15.40 -6.06
C LYS A 103 7.81 14.89 -6.85
N VAL A 104 7.70 13.59 -6.89
CA VAL A 104 6.58 12.94 -7.55
C VAL A 104 5.37 12.94 -6.65
N ILE A 105 5.61 13.09 -5.38
CA ILE A 105 4.56 12.99 -4.37
C ILE A 105 4.61 14.17 -3.44
#